data_3007913bad0983fabe77165619241cda
#
_entry.id   3007913bad0983fabe77165619241cda
#
_cell.length_a   1.000
_cell.length_b   1.000
_cell.length_c   1.000
_cell.angle_alpha   90.00
_cell.angle_beta   90.00
_cell.angle_gamma   90.00
#
_symmetry.space_group_name_H-M   'P 1'
#
loop_
_entity.id
_entity.type
_entity.pdbx_description
1 polymer ?
#
loop_
_entity_poly.entity_id
_entity_poly.type
_entity_poly.pdbx_seq_one_letter_code
_entity_poly.pdbx_strand_id
1 'polypeptide(L)'
;MGLPNINITFRTLASTAISRSKKGVVALIVKDDGVTAGGVSLTNAEQIPSGLSAANKAYVEQAFIGYTEKPRKVLLYALAADAADLSEALAWLATQSFDYLAGPPEITASESAAVKTWLLARRAEGAIPKAVLPDLAADCEAAVNFTTDGIKVGASTYDAPEYCARIAGLLAGTPMTISATYAPLSEVEDITRLSREEMDPAIDAGKLILYHDGGKVKIARA
;
A
#
# COMPACT_ATOMS: atom_id res chain seq x y z
N MET A 1 -55.63 10.89 -8.33
CA MET A 1 -54.29 11.46 -8.66
C MET A 1 -53.32 10.85 -7.67
N GLY A 2 -52.43 9.97 -8.12
CA GLY A 2 -51.41 9.39 -7.26
C GLY A 2 -50.18 10.30 -7.19
N LEU A 3 -49.57 10.39 -6.02
CA LEU A 3 -48.33 11.12 -5.81
C LEU A 3 -47.20 10.50 -6.65
N PRO A 4 -46.36 11.28 -7.34
CA PRO A 4 -45.29 10.75 -8.16
C PRO A 4 -44.24 10.06 -7.32
N ASN A 5 -43.86 8.85 -7.74
CA ASN A 5 -42.89 8.00 -7.06
C ASN A 5 -41.45 8.37 -7.46
N ILE A 6 -40.96 9.51 -6.94
CA ILE A 6 -39.67 10.09 -7.32
C ILE A 6 -38.50 9.57 -6.46
N ASN A 7 -38.77 8.89 -5.33
CA ASN A 7 -37.75 8.57 -4.31
C ASN A 7 -36.80 7.39 -4.64
N ILE A 8 -37.13 6.51 -5.59
CA ILE A 8 -36.38 5.28 -5.83
C ILE A 8 -35.10 5.54 -6.64
N THR A 9 -35.16 6.47 -7.60
CA THR A 9 -34.06 6.77 -8.53
C THR A 9 -32.87 7.47 -7.85
N PHE A 10 -33.13 8.33 -6.88
CA PHE A 10 -32.08 9.08 -6.18
C PHE A 10 -31.24 8.20 -5.25
N ARG A 11 -31.81 7.23 -4.56
CA ARG A 11 -31.09 6.33 -3.66
C ARG A 11 -30.10 5.43 -4.42
N THR A 12 -30.47 4.92 -5.57
CA THR A 12 -29.61 4.07 -6.38
C THR A 12 -28.42 4.82 -6.96
N LEU A 13 -28.63 6.05 -7.45
CA LEU A 13 -27.56 6.90 -7.97
C LEU A 13 -26.61 7.35 -6.86
N ALA A 14 -27.11 7.75 -5.69
CA ALA A 14 -26.29 8.13 -4.54
C ALA A 14 -25.46 6.96 -4.02
N SER A 15 -26.02 5.78 -3.87
CA SER A 15 -25.28 4.58 -3.44
C SER A 15 -24.20 4.18 -4.45
N THR A 16 -24.47 4.29 -5.75
CA THR A 16 -23.50 4.04 -6.81
C THR A 16 -22.38 5.09 -6.82
N ALA A 17 -22.69 6.36 -6.62
CA ALA A 17 -21.70 7.43 -6.52
C ALA A 17 -20.81 7.26 -5.27
N ILE A 18 -21.39 6.96 -4.11
CA ILE A 18 -20.66 6.65 -2.88
C ILE A 18 -19.77 5.42 -3.06
N SER A 19 -20.30 4.37 -3.69
CA SER A 19 -19.51 3.16 -3.97
C SER A 19 -18.33 3.42 -4.91
N ARG A 20 -18.49 4.32 -5.90
CA ARG A 20 -17.40 4.71 -6.82
C ARG A 20 -16.36 5.61 -6.16
N SER A 21 -16.74 6.40 -5.17
CA SER A 21 -15.84 7.29 -4.43
C SER A 21 -15.08 6.60 -3.29
N LYS A 22 -15.40 5.32 -2.99
CA LYS A 22 -14.68 4.57 -1.96
C LYS A 22 -13.23 4.37 -2.39
N LYS A 23 -12.31 4.83 -1.52
CA LYS A 23 -10.88 4.53 -1.59
C LYS A 23 -10.65 3.02 -1.43
N GLY A 24 -9.43 2.59 -1.61
CA GLY A 24 -9.04 1.20 -1.42
C GLY A 24 -8.44 0.54 -2.66
N VAL A 25 -7.76 1.32 -3.49
CA VAL A 25 -6.98 0.80 -4.63
C VAL A 25 -5.50 0.91 -4.29
N VAL A 26 -4.83 -0.24 -4.26
CA VAL A 26 -3.37 -0.34 -4.07
C VAL A 26 -2.71 -0.60 -5.41
N ALA A 27 -1.64 0.09 -5.71
CA ALA A 27 -0.75 -0.20 -6.82
C ALA A 27 0.50 -0.91 -6.28
N LEU A 28 0.90 -1.99 -6.91
CA LEU A 28 2.11 -2.74 -6.58
C LEU A 28 2.98 -2.89 -7.83
N ILE A 29 4.26 -2.75 -7.64
CA ILE A 29 5.27 -3.07 -8.66
C ILE A 29 6.08 -4.26 -8.13
N VAL A 30 6.32 -5.25 -8.96
CA VAL A 30 7.20 -6.38 -8.66
C VAL A 30 8.16 -6.60 -9.83
N LYS A 31 9.33 -7.18 -9.56
CA LYS A 31 10.27 -7.64 -10.57
C LYS A 31 10.24 -9.17 -10.57
N ASP A 32 9.87 -9.78 -11.72
CA ASP A 32 9.70 -11.23 -11.79
C ASP A 32 9.72 -11.71 -13.25
N ASP A 33 10.51 -12.75 -13.53
CA ASP A 33 10.60 -13.37 -14.86
C ASP A 33 9.59 -14.51 -15.07
N GLY A 34 8.89 -14.93 -14.03
CA GLY A 34 7.90 -16.01 -14.10
C GLY A 34 6.57 -15.60 -14.73
N VAL A 35 6.40 -14.31 -15.02
CA VAL A 35 5.20 -13.74 -15.65
C VAL A 35 5.61 -12.78 -16.77
N THR A 36 4.74 -12.64 -17.77
CA THR A 36 4.96 -11.63 -18.80
C THR A 36 4.88 -10.23 -18.20
N ALA A 37 5.85 -9.38 -18.52
CA ALA A 37 5.85 -7.98 -18.09
C ALA A 37 4.56 -7.28 -18.51
N GLY A 38 3.99 -6.52 -17.59
CA GLY A 38 2.74 -5.81 -17.83
C GLY A 38 1.87 -5.62 -16.60
N GLY A 39 0.78 -4.90 -16.77
CA GLY A 39 -0.13 -4.53 -15.70
C GLY A 39 -1.39 -5.39 -15.67
N VAL A 40 -1.79 -5.83 -14.48
CA VAL A 40 -3.03 -6.58 -14.24
C VAL A 40 -3.80 -6.00 -13.06
N SER A 41 -5.11 -6.13 -13.10
CA SER A 41 -6.00 -5.67 -12.03
C SER A 41 -6.58 -6.88 -11.29
N LEU A 42 -6.34 -6.93 -9.99
CA LEU A 42 -6.73 -8.03 -9.10
C LEU A 42 -7.80 -7.53 -8.13
N THR A 43 -8.87 -8.29 -7.94
CA THR A 43 -9.94 -8.00 -6.97
C THR A 43 -9.90 -8.92 -5.75
N ASN A 44 -9.16 -10.01 -5.85
CA ASN A 44 -8.90 -10.94 -4.74
C ASN A 44 -7.54 -11.63 -4.93
N ALA A 45 -7.04 -12.29 -3.88
CA ALA A 45 -5.76 -12.98 -3.90
C ALA A 45 -5.73 -14.21 -4.83
N GLU A 46 -6.87 -14.80 -5.15
CA GLU A 46 -6.95 -15.97 -6.05
C GLU A 46 -6.58 -15.63 -7.50
N GLN A 47 -6.69 -14.35 -7.86
CA GLN A 47 -6.34 -13.85 -9.19
C GLN A 47 -4.86 -13.55 -9.38
N ILE A 48 -4.04 -13.72 -8.35
CA ILE A 48 -2.59 -13.51 -8.43
C ILE A 48 -2.02 -14.48 -9.45
N PRO A 49 -1.23 -14.00 -10.43
CA PRO A 49 -0.65 -14.84 -11.46
C PRO A 49 0.17 -16.00 -10.86
N SER A 50 -0.13 -17.21 -11.27
CA SER A 50 0.52 -18.42 -10.73
C SER A 50 2.01 -18.52 -11.06
N GLY A 51 2.46 -17.79 -12.08
CA GLY A 51 3.87 -17.74 -12.49
C GLY A 51 4.76 -16.88 -11.60
N LEU A 52 4.20 -16.03 -10.74
CA LEU A 52 5.01 -15.24 -9.81
C LEU A 52 5.82 -16.13 -8.86
N SER A 53 7.03 -15.70 -8.53
CA SER A 53 7.83 -16.28 -7.47
C SER A 53 7.09 -16.33 -6.15
N ALA A 54 7.42 -17.27 -5.27
CA ALA A 54 6.76 -17.40 -3.96
C ALA A 54 6.87 -16.12 -3.12
N ALA A 55 8.01 -15.43 -3.20
CA ALA A 55 8.23 -14.15 -2.48
C ALA A 55 7.31 -13.04 -3.02
N ASN A 56 7.26 -12.83 -4.33
CA ASN A 56 6.40 -11.83 -4.95
C ASN A 56 4.91 -12.15 -4.76
N LYS A 57 4.55 -13.44 -4.80
CA LYS A 57 3.18 -13.86 -4.50
C LYS A 57 2.78 -13.50 -3.07
N ALA A 58 3.63 -13.83 -2.08
CA ALA A 58 3.40 -13.47 -0.68
C ALA A 58 3.32 -11.95 -0.49
N TYR A 59 4.17 -11.19 -1.17
CA TYR A 59 4.15 -9.72 -1.16
C TYR A 59 2.83 -9.14 -1.67
N VAL A 60 2.27 -9.67 -2.76
CA VAL A 60 0.97 -9.25 -3.28
C VAL A 60 -0.17 -9.69 -2.35
N GLU A 61 -0.11 -10.90 -1.78
CA GLU A 61 -1.10 -11.40 -0.81
C GLU A 61 -1.20 -10.51 0.43
N GLN A 62 -0.07 -9.99 0.92
CA GLN A 62 -0.01 -9.07 2.06
C GLN A 62 -0.89 -7.82 1.85
N ALA A 63 -0.95 -7.27 0.63
CA ALA A 63 -1.78 -6.11 0.34
C ALA A 63 -3.28 -6.39 0.54
N PHE A 64 -3.74 -7.62 0.31
CA PHE A 64 -5.14 -7.99 0.46
C PHE A 64 -5.59 -8.23 1.91
N ILE A 65 -4.68 -8.21 2.88
CA ILE A 65 -5.04 -8.35 4.30
C ILE A 65 -5.90 -7.15 4.74
N GLY A 66 -5.50 -5.92 4.36
CA GLY A 66 -6.22 -4.70 4.70
C GLY A 66 -6.18 -4.36 6.21
N TYR A 67 -7.19 -3.66 6.70
CA TYR A 67 -7.41 -3.37 8.13
C TYR A 67 -8.86 -3.63 8.49
N THR A 68 -9.72 -2.61 8.59
CA THR A 68 -11.17 -2.78 8.82
C THR A 68 -11.88 -3.26 7.57
N GLU A 69 -11.37 -2.86 6.41
CA GLU A 69 -11.80 -3.35 5.10
C GLU A 69 -10.58 -3.84 4.32
N LYS A 70 -10.80 -4.77 3.39
CA LYS A 70 -9.78 -5.16 2.41
C LYS A 70 -9.72 -4.12 1.30
N PRO A 71 -8.55 -3.90 0.68
CA PRO A 71 -8.49 -3.13 -0.55
C PRO A 71 -9.47 -3.67 -1.59
N ARG A 72 -10.19 -2.77 -2.23
CA ARG A 72 -11.15 -3.14 -3.27
C ARG A 72 -10.48 -3.74 -4.50
N LYS A 73 -9.27 -3.31 -4.77
CA LYS A 73 -8.51 -3.67 -5.97
C LYS A 73 -7.02 -3.48 -5.72
N VAL A 74 -6.25 -4.40 -6.28
CA VAL A 74 -4.79 -4.27 -6.39
C VAL A 74 -4.44 -4.17 -7.86
N LEU A 75 -3.74 -3.12 -8.25
CA LEU A 75 -3.13 -2.94 -9.56
C LEU A 75 -1.71 -3.46 -9.47
N LEU A 76 -1.43 -4.59 -10.07
CA LEU A 76 -0.11 -5.19 -10.07
C LEU A 76 0.57 -4.93 -11.42
N TYR A 77 1.79 -4.43 -11.40
CA TYR A 77 2.65 -4.37 -12.57
C TYR A 77 3.90 -5.22 -12.35
N ALA A 78 4.09 -6.20 -13.22
CA ALA A 78 5.29 -7.02 -13.23
C ALA A 78 6.30 -6.43 -14.23
N LEU A 79 7.52 -6.18 -13.77
CA LEU A 79 8.68 -5.85 -14.58
C LEU A 79 9.54 -7.12 -14.75
N ALA A 80 10.41 -7.14 -15.74
CA ALA A 80 11.45 -8.15 -15.82
C ALA A 80 12.35 -8.10 -14.58
N ALA A 81 12.89 -9.24 -14.13
CA ALA A 81 13.70 -9.29 -12.91
C ALA A 81 14.97 -8.44 -13.02
N ASP A 82 15.52 -8.27 -14.23
CA ASP A 82 16.69 -7.46 -14.53
C ASP A 82 16.36 -6.00 -14.89
N ALA A 83 15.11 -5.56 -14.76
CA ALA A 83 14.70 -4.19 -15.08
C ALA A 83 15.57 -3.16 -14.34
N ALA A 84 16.19 -2.27 -15.12
CA ALA A 84 17.12 -1.28 -14.60
C ALA A 84 16.44 -0.20 -13.74
N ASP A 85 15.17 0.09 -14.02
CA ASP A 85 14.38 1.09 -13.32
C ASP A 85 12.88 0.73 -13.34
N LEU A 86 12.07 1.60 -12.76
CA LEU A 86 10.62 1.41 -12.64
C LEU A 86 9.81 2.19 -13.70
N SER A 87 10.45 2.76 -14.72
CA SER A 87 9.84 3.71 -15.66
C SER A 87 8.63 3.15 -16.40
N GLU A 88 8.69 1.89 -16.85
CA GLU A 88 7.57 1.24 -17.56
C GLU A 88 6.36 1.07 -16.64
N ALA A 89 6.58 0.63 -15.40
CA ALA A 89 5.53 0.48 -14.42
C ALA A 89 4.89 1.83 -14.07
N LEU A 90 5.70 2.86 -13.86
CA LEU A 90 5.23 4.21 -13.56
C LEU A 90 4.47 4.83 -14.73
N ALA A 91 4.88 4.58 -15.98
CA ALA A 91 4.17 5.01 -17.18
C ALA A 91 2.78 4.36 -17.28
N TRP A 92 2.68 3.06 -17.00
CA TRP A 92 1.38 2.39 -16.96
C TRP A 92 0.51 2.91 -15.81
N LEU A 93 1.08 3.06 -14.61
CA LEU A 93 0.37 3.58 -13.44
C LEU A 93 -0.10 5.03 -13.64
N ALA A 94 0.55 5.82 -14.49
CA ALA A 94 0.10 7.16 -14.84
C ALA A 94 -1.30 7.18 -15.48
N THR A 95 -1.70 6.09 -16.12
CA THR A 95 -3.03 5.92 -16.74
C THR A 95 -4.08 5.34 -15.78
N GLN A 96 -3.67 4.95 -14.57
CA GLN A 96 -4.53 4.31 -13.59
C GLN A 96 -4.89 5.26 -12.46
N SER A 97 -5.95 4.93 -11.74
CA SER A 97 -6.34 5.62 -10.49
C SER A 97 -6.14 4.69 -9.31
N PHE A 98 -5.34 5.11 -8.35
CA PHE A 98 -5.04 4.37 -7.12
C PHE A 98 -4.82 5.33 -5.95
N ASP A 99 -4.84 4.80 -4.73
CA ASP A 99 -4.67 5.57 -3.50
C ASP A 99 -3.24 5.44 -2.95
N TYR A 100 -2.71 4.22 -2.92
CA TYR A 100 -1.38 3.92 -2.39
C TYR A 100 -0.58 3.05 -3.35
N LEU A 101 0.70 3.37 -3.51
CA LEU A 101 1.70 2.61 -4.28
C LEU A 101 2.70 1.98 -3.31
N ALA A 102 3.12 0.75 -3.57
CA ALA A 102 4.35 0.19 -3.02
C ALA A 102 5.24 -0.34 -4.16
N GLY A 103 6.53 -0.11 -4.04
CA GLY A 103 7.55 -0.59 -4.98
C GLY A 103 7.83 -2.08 -4.81
N PRO A 104 8.75 -2.63 -5.59
CA PRO A 104 9.16 -4.03 -5.43
C PRO A 104 9.83 -4.27 -4.07
N PRO A 105 9.82 -5.52 -3.56
CA PRO A 105 10.48 -5.87 -2.28
C PRO A 105 11.97 -5.53 -2.22
N GLU A 106 12.63 -5.53 -3.37
CA GLU A 106 14.05 -5.21 -3.54
C GLU A 106 14.29 -3.75 -3.97
N ILE A 107 13.32 -2.85 -3.75
CA ILE A 107 13.42 -1.45 -4.17
C ILE A 107 14.67 -0.77 -3.60
N THR A 108 15.41 -0.12 -4.47
CA THR A 108 16.60 0.66 -4.08
C THR A 108 16.26 2.07 -3.62
N ALA A 109 17.16 2.71 -2.89
CA ALA A 109 17.00 4.11 -2.49
C ALA A 109 16.85 5.05 -3.70
N SER A 110 17.53 4.76 -4.81
CA SER A 110 17.42 5.51 -6.07
C SER A 110 16.03 5.38 -6.69
N GLU A 111 15.48 4.17 -6.73
CA GLU A 111 14.13 3.90 -7.24
C GLU A 111 13.07 4.54 -6.33
N SER A 112 13.24 4.49 -5.01
CA SER A 112 12.37 5.18 -4.05
C SER A 112 12.35 6.69 -4.29
N ALA A 113 13.51 7.30 -4.54
CA ALA A 113 13.61 8.71 -4.88
C ALA A 113 12.96 9.05 -6.23
N ALA A 114 13.08 8.16 -7.23
CA ALA A 114 12.42 8.30 -8.52
C ALA A 114 10.88 8.22 -8.38
N VAL A 115 10.37 7.27 -7.60
CA VAL A 115 8.94 7.17 -7.28
C VAL A 115 8.44 8.44 -6.61
N LYS A 116 9.16 8.98 -5.61
CA LYS A 116 8.82 10.27 -4.98
C LYS A 116 8.69 11.38 -6.02
N THR A 117 9.70 11.53 -6.88
CA THR A 117 9.73 12.57 -7.91
C THR A 117 8.53 12.43 -8.86
N TRP A 118 8.23 11.22 -9.29
CA TRP A 118 7.08 10.93 -10.12
C TRP A 118 5.74 11.26 -9.43
N LEU A 119 5.59 10.90 -8.14
CA LEU A 119 4.38 11.25 -7.37
C LEU A 119 4.17 12.76 -7.28
N LEU A 120 5.23 13.54 -7.05
CA LEU A 120 5.14 15.00 -6.99
C LEU A 120 4.71 15.59 -8.34
N ALA A 121 5.20 15.04 -9.46
CA ALA A 121 4.75 15.44 -10.80
C ALA A 121 3.25 15.12 -11.00
N ARG A 122 2.79 13.90 -10.61
CA ARG A 122 1.36 13.55 -10.67
C ARG A 122 0.49 14.46 -9.82
N ARG A 123 0.96 14.87 -8.66
CA ARG A 123 0.24 15.81 -7.79
C ARG A 123 0.14 17.19 -8.41
N ALA A 124 1.15 17.67 -9.12
CA ALA A 124 1.10 18.92 -9.88
C ALA A 124 0.05 18.88 -11.00
N GLU A 125 -0.28 17.70 -11.52
CA GLU A 125 -1.35 17.48 -12.49
C GLU A 125 -2.75 17.30 -11.87
N GLY A 126 -2.86 17.40 -10.53
CA GLY A 126 -4.12 17.29 -9.79
C GLY A 126 -4.49 15.88 -9.32
N ALA A 127 -3.66 14.87 -9.56
CA ALA A 127 -3.80 13.56 -8.92
C ALA A 127 -3.24 13.60 -7.49
N ILE A 128 -3.76 12.79 -6.59
CA ILE A 128 -3.33 12.76 -5.17
C ILE A 128 -2.91 11.36 -4.70
N PRO A 129 -2.16 10.57 -5.49
CA PRO A 129 -1.68 9.29 -5.03
C PRO A 129 -0.62 9.47 -3.94
N LYS A 130 -0.45 8.44 -3.12
CA LYS A 130 0.61 8.32 -2.13
C LYS A 130 1.44 7.06 -2.40
N ALA A 131 2.65 6.98 -1.87
CA ALA A 131 3.41 5.73 -1.83
C ALA A 131 3.85 5.40 -0.41
N VAL A 132 3.95 4.11 -0.13
CA VAL A 132 4.64 3.56 1.03
C VAL A 132 6.01 3.11 0.55
N LEU A 133 7.05 3.75 1.04
CA LEU A 133 8.43 3.55 0.60
C LEU A 133 9.31 3.27 1.82
N PRO A 134 10.27 2.34 1.70
CA PRO A 134 11.16 2.03 2.80
C PRO A 134 12.22 3.11 2.96
N ASP A 135 12.54 3.48 4.19
CA ASP A 135 13.68 4.32 4.60
C ASP A 135 13.89 5.62 3.79
N LEU A 136 12.81 6.17 3.24
CA LEU A 136 12.84 7.39 2.45
C LEU A 136 12.48 8.62 3.31
N ALA A 137 13.48 9.34 3.80
CA ALA A 137 13.30 10.65 4.44
C ALA A 137 12.92 11.70 3.39
N ALA A 138 11.62 11.80 3.10
CA ALA A 138 11.11 12.55 1.96
C ALA A 138 10.56 13.92 2.30
N ASP A 139 10.20 14.19 3.55
CA ASP A 139 9.50 15.40 4.01
C ASP A 139 8.43 15.88 2.99
N CYS A 140 7.57 14.96 2.60
CA CYS A 140 6.45 15.27 1.71
C CYS A 140 5.23 14.38 2.01
N GLU A 141 4.06 14.96 1.87
CA GLU A 141 2.77 14.31 2.12
C GLU A 141 2.41 13.16 1.15
N ALA A 142 3.17 13.03 0.05
CA ALA A 142 2.97 11.98 -0.95
C ALA A 142 3.68 10.67 -0.60
N ALA A 143 4.65 10.68 0.31
CA ALA A 143 5.42 9.51 0.69
C ALA A 143 5.24 9.18 2.17
N VAL A 144 4.88 7.93 2.43
CA VAL A 144 4.87 7.33 3.77
C VAL A 144 6.20 6.62 3.94
N ASN A 145 7.04 7.10 4.86
CA ASN A 145 8.35 6.56 5.14
C ASN A 145 8.25 5.41 6.14
N PHE A 146 8.20 4.17 5.67
CA PHE A 146 8.11 2.97 6.51
C PHE A 146 9.51 2.43 6.84
N THR A 147 9.81 2.20 8.13
CA THR A 147 11.19 1.93 8.58
C THR A 147 11.32 0.80 9.61
N THR A 148 10.32 -0.07 9.76
CA THR A 148 10.38 -1.19 10.71
C THR A 148 10.91 -2.44 10.05
N ASP A 149 11.93 -3.05 10.63
CA ASP A 149 12.55 -4.31 10.20
C ASP A 149 12.29 -5.45 11.19
N GLY A 150 12.69 -6.67 10.78
CA GLY A 150 12.57 -7.86 11.61
C GLY A 150 11.13 -8.23 11.93
N ILE A 151 10.21 -8.02 11.00
CA ILE A 151 8.77 -8.26 11.17
C ILE A 151 8.50 -9.76 11.04
N LYS A 152 8.17 -10.42 12.14
CA LYS A 152 7.91 -11.86 12.19
C LYS A 152 6.44 -12.17 11.96
N VAL A 153 6.16 -12.97 10.95
CA VAL A 153 4.83 -13.49 10.63
C VAL A 153 4.94 -15.01 10.44
N GLY A 154 4.53 -15.78 11.44
CA GLY A 154 4.72 -17.23 11.44
C GLY A 154 6.19 -17.62 11.29
N ALA A 155 6.53 -18.38 10.26
CA ALA A 155 7.89 -18.82 9.99
C ALA A 155 8.75 -17.81 9.19
N SER A 156 8.14 -16.72 8.72
CA SER A 156 8.82 -15.72 7.87
C SER A 156 9.20 -14.48 8.66
N THR A 157 10.30 -13.85 8.27
CA THR A 157 10.71 -12.54 8.79
C THR A 157 10.89 -11.61 7.61
N TYR A 158 10.33 -10.42 7.70
CA TYR A 158 10.33 -9.39 6.65
C TYR A 158 11.00 -8.12 7.14
N ASP A 159 11.70 -7.45 6.25
CA ASP A 159 12.21 -6.10 6.46
C ASP A 159 11.28 -5.05 5.83
N ALA A 160 11.56 -3.78 6.05
CA ALA A 160 10.70 -2.68 5.63
C ALA A 160 10.28 -2.74 4.15
N PRO A 161 11.19 -2.98 3.17
CA PRO A 161 10.80 -3.06 1.76
C PRO A 161 9.81 -4.19 1.47
N GLU A 162 10.02 -5.35 2.06
CA GLU A 162 9.20 -6.56 1.88
C GLU A 162 7.82 -6.46 2.54
N TYR A 163 7.62 -5.45 3.39
CA TYR A 163 6.35 -5.25 4.11
C TYR A 163 5.58 -3.98 3.68
N CYS A 164 6.13 -3.19 2.76
CA CYS A 164 5.48 -1.99 2.22
C CYS A 164 4.10 -2.28 1.59
N ALA A 165 3.93 -3.40 0.88
CA ALA A 165 2.64 -3.80 0.32
C ALA A 165 1.58 -4.02 1.40
N ARG A 166 1.96 -4.61 2.54
CA ARG A 166 1.07 -4.81 3.69
C ARG A 166 0.60 -3.50 4.28
N ILE A 167 1.52 -2.55 4.45
CA ILE A 167 1.20 -1.21 4.97
C ILE A 167 0.34 -0.44 3.97
N ALA A 168 0.64 -0.50 2.67
CA ALA A 168 -0.18 0.12 1.64
C ALA A 168 -1.61 -0.45 1.64
N GLY A 169 -1.76 -1.78 1.77
CA GLY A 169 -3.05 -2.44 1.89
C GLY A 169 -3.82 -2.04 3.14
N LEU A 170 -3.13 -1.91 4.28
CA LEU A 170 -3.72 -1.44 5.54
C LEU A 170 -4.26 -0.01 5.39
N LEU A 171 -3.44 0.91 4.87
CA LEU A 171 -3.82 2.32 4.70
C LEU A 171 -4.97 2.47 3.70
N ALA A 172 -4.94 1.71 2.59
CA ALA A 172 -6.02 1.70 1.60
C ALA A 172 -7.32 1.09 2.14
N GLY A 173 -7.22 0.09 3.02
CA GLY A 173 -8.35 -0.55 3.70
C GLY A 173 -8.85 0.20 4.94
N THR A 174 -8.28 1.37 5.24
CA THR A 174 -8.71 2.21 6.37
C THR A 174 -9.69 3.26 5.87
N PRO A 175 -10.97 3.24 6.30
CA PRO A 175 -11.94 4.28 5.95
C PRO A 175 -11.50 5.66 6.47
N MET A 176 -11.89 6.72 5.76
CA MET A 176 -11.57 8.10 6.18
C MET A 176 -12.18 8.51 7.52
N THR A 177 -13.10 7.72 8.06
CA THR A 177 -13.77 7.96 9.35
C THR A 177 -12.98 7.52 10.57
N ILE A 178 -11.91 6.73 10.36
CA ILE A 178 -11.04 6.23 11.43
C ILE A 178 -9.57 6.50 11.09
N SER A 179 -8.73 6.53 12.14
CA SER A 179 -7.28 6.65 11.99
C SER A 179 -6.63 5.27 11.86
N ALA A 180 -5.55 5.19 11.07
CA ALA A 180 -4.66 4.04 11.07
C ALA A 180 -3.69 4.03 12.28
N THR A 181 -3.61 5.12 13.05
CA THR A 181 -2.84 5.17 14.31
C THR A 181 -3.34 4.09 15.27
N TYR A 182 -2.42 3.33 15.83
CA TYR A 182 -2.70 2.18 16.70
C TYR A 182 -3.44 1.01 16.03
N ALA A 183 -3.55 1.00 14.70
CA ALA A 183 -4.09 -0.14 13.96
C ALA A 183 -3.27 -1.41 14.27
N PRO A 184 -3.91 -2.49 14.75
CA PRO A 184 -3.21 -3.73 15.06
C PRO A 184 -2.89 -4.49 13.77
N LEU A 185 -1.71 -5.12 13.75
CA LEU A 185 -1.31 -6.09 12.75
C LEU A 185 -1.38 -7.47 13.43
N SER A 186 -2.54 -8.11 13.35
CA SER A 186 -2.82 -9.35 14.09
C SER A 186 -2.01 -10.54 13.63
N GLU A 187 -1.46 -10.49 12.42
CA GLU A 187 -0.60 -11.49 11.83
C GLU A 187 0.86 -11.39 12.29
N VAL A 188 1.25 -10.25 12.87
CA VAL A 188 2.64 -10.01 13.31
C VAL A 188 2.83 -10.44 14.74
N GLU A 189 3.79 -11.32 14.97
CA GLU A 189 4.12 -11.88 16.29
C GLU A 189 5.14 -11.01 17.03
N ASP A 190 6.18 -10.54 16.32
CA ASP A 190 7.25 -9.72 16.88
C ASP A 190 7.89 -8.85 15.80
N ILE A 191 8.68 -7.87 16.23
CA ILE A 191 9.42 -6.91 15.38
C ILE A 191 10.75 -6.57 16.03
N THR A 192 11.67 -5.96 15.29
CA THR A 192 12.80 -5.24 15.89
C THR A 192 12.26 -4.11 16.75
N ARG A 193 12.44 -4.22 18.08
CA ARG A 193 11.84 -3.29 19.04
C ARG A 193 12.72 -2.06 19.22
N LEU A 194 12.11 -0.90 19.07
CA LEU A 194 12.71 0.36 19.46
C LEU A 194 12.38 0.66 20.92
N SER A 195 13.31 1.28 21.64
CA SER A 195 13.05 1.87 22.95
C SER A 195 12.13 3.10 22.80
N ARG A 196 11.52 3.55 23.88
CA ARG A 196 10.69 4.75 23.86
C ARG A 196 11.49 6.00 23.45
N GLU A 197 12.74 6.08 23.88
CA GLU A 197 13.66 7.16 23.53
C GLU A 197 14.02 7.19 22.03
N GLU A 198 13.91 6.06 21.34
CA GLU A 198 14.11 5.94 19.89
C GLU A 198 12.81 6.13 19.09
N MET A 199 11.67 5.74 19.64
CA MET A 199 10.36 5.85 18.96
C MET A 199 9.93 7.31 18.78
N ASP A 200 10.06 8.13 19.84
CA ASP A 200 9.60 9.52 19.79
C ASP A 200 10.36 10.34 18.73
N PRO A 201 11.71 10.32 18.65
CA PRO A 201 12.44 10.96 17.57
C PRO A 201 12.15 10.39 16.17
N ALA A 202 11.88 9.08 16.06
CA ALA A 202 11.54 8.47 14.78
C ALA A 202 10.20 9.00 14.25
N ILE A 203 9.20 9.14 15.13
CA ILE A 203 7.90 9.71 14.79
C ILE A 203 8.04 11.20 14.43
N ASP A 204 8.80 11.94 15.20
CA ASP A 204 9.05 13.38 14.93
C ASP A 204 9.80 13.60 13.61
N ALA A 205 10.63 12.63 13.21
CA ALA A 205 11.29 12.62 11.89
C ALA A 205 10.38 12.15 10.75
N GLY A 206 9.07 11.96 10.98
CA GLY A 206 8.09 11.56 9.97
C GLY A 206 8.17 10.08 9.55
N LYS A 207 8.78 9.23 10.36
CA LYS A 207 8.83 7.79 10.10
C LYS A 207 7.53 7.12 10.55
N LEU A 208 6.99 6.26 9.71
CA LEU A 208 5.95 5.32 10.11
C LEU A 208 6.63 4.07 10.65
N ILE A 209 6.46 3.82 11.94
CA ILE A 209 7.03 2.69 12.65
C ILE A 209 5.94 1.79 13.23
N LEU A 210 6.26 0.52 13.40
CA LEU A 210 5.48 -0.40 14.21
C LEU A 210 6.04 -0.43 15.64
N TYR A 211 5.20 -0.75 16.60
CA TYR A 211 5.61 -0.98 17.97
C TYR A 211 4.85 -2.14 18.59
N HIS A 212 5.48 -2.80 19.56
CA HIS A 212 4.89 -3.90 20.31
C HIS A 212 4.44 -3.39 21.68
N ASP A 213 3.12 -3.46 21.97
CA ASP A 213 2.55 -2.95 23.22
C ASP A 213 2.53 -3.97 24.38
N GLY A 214 3.25 -5.08 24.23
CA GLY A 214 3.26 -6.21 25.17
C GLY A 214 2.29 -7.33 24.81
N GLY A 215 1.32 -7.11 23.96
CA GLY A 215 0.35 -8.12 23.51
C GLY A 215 0.18 -8.17 22.00
N LYS A 216 0.37 -7.07 21.31
CA LYS A 216 0.15 -6.96 19.85
C LYS A 216 1.13 -5.97 19.23
N VAL A 217 1.43 -6.20 17.96
CA VAL A 217 2.13 -5.22 17.14
C VAL A 217 1.11 -4.27 16.49
N LYS A 218 1.41 -2.98 16.53
CA LYS A 218 0.53 -1.90 16.05
C LYS A 218 1.32 -0.85 15.29
N ILE A 219 0.63 -0.09 14.44
CA ILE A 219 1.18 1.16 13.92
C ILE A 219 1.30 2.16 15.08
N ALA A 220 2.47 2.77 15.24
CA ALA A 220 2.70 3.71 16.35
C ALA A 220 1.92 5.01 16.12
N ARG A 221 2.09 5.62 14.95
CA ARG A 221 1.36 6.83 14.53
C ARG A 221 1.30 6.90 13.00
N ALA A 222 0.18 7.34 12.45
CA ALA A 222 -0.04 7.52 11.02
C ALA A 222 -0.73 8.86 10.73
#